data_71a637754cefe15adaf97c00f4cba693
#
_entry.id   71a637754cefe15adaf97c00f4cba693
#
_cell.length_a   1.000
_cell.length_b   1.000
_cell.length_c   1.000
_cell.angle_alpha   90.00
_cell.angle_beta   90.00
_cell.angle_gamma   90.00
#
_symmetry.space_group_name_H-M   'P 1'
#
loop_
_entity.id
_entity.type
_entity.pdbx_description
1 polymer ?
#
loop_
_entity_poly.entity_id
_entity_poly.type
_entity_poly.pdbx_seq_one_letter_code
_entity_poly.pdbx_strand_id
1 'polypeptide(L)'
;MPDYDLITILGPTASGKTPFAAALAHELNTEIISADSRQIYRGMDLGTGKDLADYTVDGHPIPYHLIDIADPGYKYNVFEYQRDFLISYESIKQKGCLPVLCGGTGMYLESVLKGYKLMPVPENPELRARLANHSLEELTEILELSLIHISEP
;
A
#
# COMPACT_ATOMS: atom_id res chain seq x y z
N MET A 1 4.87 -27.85 9.21
CA MET A 1 5.53 -26.59 8.83
C MET A 1 4.71 -25.46 9.41
N PRO A 2 5.28 -24.37 9.90
CA PRO A 2 4.45 -23.23 10.25
C PRO A 2 3.69 -22.80 9.00
N ASP A 3 2.38 -22.69 9.12
CA ASP A 3 1.52 -22.22 8.03
C ASP A 3 1.69 -20.71 7.92
N TYR A 4 2.49 -20.29 6.96
CA TYR A 4 2.60 -18.88 6.60
C TYR A 4 1.48 -18.51 5.62
N ASP A 5 0.86 -17.37 5.85
CA ASP A 5 -0.23 -16.86 5.02
C ASP A 5 0.21 -15.79 4.04
N LEU A 6 1.36 -15.18 4.27
CA LEU A 6 1.91 -14.08 3.48
C LEU A 6 3.42 -14.01 3.63
N ILE A 7 4.14 -13.77 2.54
CA ILE A 7 5.56 -13.40 2.58
C ILE A 7 5.65 -11.90 2.35
N THR A 8 6.41 -11.19 3.20
CA THR A 8 6.58 -9.74 3.06
C THR A 8 8.03 -9.39 2.79
N ILE A 9 8.28 -8.67 1.67
CA ILE A 9 9.58 -8.15 1.26
C ILE A 9 9.52 -6.64 1.38
N LEU A 10 10.24 -6.10 2.34
CA LEU A 10 10.29 -4.67 2.61
C LEU A 10 11.73 -4.15 2.66
N GLY A 11 11.91 -2.87 2.42
CA GLY A 11 13.21 -2.22 2.46
C GLY A 11 13.22 -0.87 1.73
N PRO A 12 14.33 -0.12 1.77
CA PRO A 12 14.42 1.20 1.16
C PRO A 12 14.28 1.14 -0.37
N THR A 13 14.03 2.31 -0.96
CA THR A 13 13.99 2.45 -2.43
C THR A 13 15.33 2.04 -3.04
N ALA A 14 15.30 1.45 -4.24
CA ALA A 14 16.48 0.99 -4.99
C ALA A 14 17.33 -0.08 -4.30
N SER A 15 16.75 -0.87 -3.38
CA SER A 15 17.45 -1.98 -2.70
C SER A 15 17.30 -3.34 -3.38
N GLY A 16 16.73 -3.39 -4.60
CA GLY A 16 16.55 -4.64 -5.33
C GLY A 16 15.37 -5.50 -4.86
N LYS A 17 14.39 -4.91 -4.15
CA LYS A 17 13.21 -5.66 -3.67
C LYS A 17 12.41 -6.32 -4.79
N THR A 18 12.13 -5.58 -5.86
CA THR A 18 11.26 -6.05 -6.95
C THR A 18 11.85 -7.25 -7.68
N PRO A 19 13.11 -7.22 -8.16
CA PRO A 19 13.73 -8.40 -8.76
C PRO A 19 13.78 -9.61 -7.82
N PHE A 20 14.06 -9.37 -6.53
CA PHE A 20 14.06 -10.45 -5.53
C PHE A 20 12.67 -11.04 -5.32
N ALA A 21 11.64 -10.17 -5.22
CA ALA A 21 10.25 -10.61 -5.10
C ALA A 21 9.78 -11.39 -6.32
N ALA A 22 10.16 -10.95 -7.52
CA ALA A 22 9.83 -11.62 -8.77
C ALA A 22 10.47 -13.01 -8.85
N ALA A 23 11.77 -13.12 -8.54
CA ALA A 23 12.45 -14.41 -8.49
C ALA A 23 11.81 -15.37 -7.47
N LEU A 24 11.49 -14.87 -6.27
CA LEU A 24 10.82 -15.67 -5.24
C LEU A 24 9.42 -16.10 -5.69
N ALA A 25 8.64 -15.19 -6.28
CA ALA A 25 7.30 -15.51 -6.76
C ALA A 25 7.33 -16.53 -7.91
N HIS A 26 8.34 -16.46 -8.77
CA HIS A 26 8.59 -17.46 -9.81
C HIS A 26 8.81 -18.86 -9.21
N GLU A 27 9.74 -18.98 -8.26
CA GLU A 27 10.06 -20.25 -7.60
C GLU A 27 8.87 -20.83 -6.82
N LEU A 28 8.05 -19.99 -6.21
CA LEU A 28 6.86 -20.40 -5.47
C LEU A 28 5.61 -20.56 -6.34
N ASN A 29 5.71 -20.26 -7.63
CA ASN A 29 4.58 -20.21 -8.56
C ASN A 29 3.40 -19.40 -7.99
N THR A 30 3.68 -18.15 -7.61
CA THR A 30 2.72 -17.25 -6.96
C THR A 30 2.71 -15.86 -7.58
N GLU A 31 1.99 -14.94 -6.97
CA GLU A 31 1.75 -13.58 -7.45
C GLU A 31 2.21 -12.53 -6.43
N ILE A 32 2.52 -11.33 -6.91
CA ILE A 32 3.02 -10.25 -6.09
C ILE A 32 1.93 -9.20 -5.87
N ILE A 33 1.80 -8.70 -4.63
CA ILE A 33 1.00 -7.52 -4.30
C ILE A 33 1.96 -6.38 -4.00
N SER A 34 1.87 -5.27 -4.75
CA SER A 34 2.73 -4.10 -4.54
C SER A 34 2.24 -3.27 -3.35
N ALA A 35 3.19 -2.83 -2.51
CA ALA A 35 2.98 -1.86 -1.43
C ALA A 35 3.79 -0.58 -1.67
N ASP A 36 3.67 -0.01 -2.86
CA ASP A 36 4.30 1.24 -3.25
C ASP A 36 3.25 2.26 -3.69
N SER A 37 3.09 3.34 -2.91
CA SER A 37 2.09 4.38 -3.17
C SER A 37 2.32 5.18 -4.46
N ARG A 38 3.52 5.14 -5.04
CA ARG A 38 3.84 5.83 -6.28
C ARG A 38 3.51 4.98 -7.50
N GLN A 39 3.59 3.66 -7.38
CA GLN A 39 3.34 2.73 -8.49
C GLN A 39 1.84 2.50 -8.75
N ILE A 40 0.96 2.97 -7.87
CA ILE A 40 -0.50 2.90 -7.99
C ILE A 40 -1.01 3.61 -9.26
N TYR A 41 -0.34 4.69 -9.69
CA TYR A 41 -0.86 5.58 -10.73
C TYR A 41 -0.41 5.18 -12.13
N ARG A 42 -1.38 5.09 -13.05
CA ARG A 42 -1.15 4.78 -14.47
C ARG A 42 -0.30 5.84 -15.15
N GLY A 43 0.65 5.39 -15.98
CA GLY A 43 1.49 6.26 -16.79
C GLY A 43 2.49 7.11 -16.00
N MET A 44 2.58 6.96 -14.68
CA MET A 44 3.60 7.60 -13.85
C MET A 44 4.80 6.66 -13.72
N ASP A 45 5.52 6.43 -14.81
CA ASP A 45 6.57 5.42 -14.87
C ASP A 45 7.96 5.99 -14.55
N LEU A 46 8.19 7.26 -14.91
CA LEU A 46 9.46 7.94 -14.65
C LEU A 46 9.52 8.43 -13.19
N GLY A 47 10.61 8.12 -12.50
CA GLY A 47 10.87 8.58 -11.13
C GLY A 47 10.07 7.89 -10.03
N THR A 48 9.24 6.92 -10.37
CA THR A 48 8.45 6.13 -9.40
C THR A 48 9.09 4.79 -9.03
N GLY A 49 10.17 4.42 -9.74
CA GLY A 49 10.79 3.11 -9.60
C GLY A 49 9.93 1.96 -10.14
N LYS A 50 8.95 2.28 -10.98
CA LYS A 50 8.11 1.29 -11.65
C LYS A 50 8.85 0.75 -12.87
N ASP A 51 9.60 -0.32 -12.68
CA ASP A 51 10.20 -1.08 -13.77
C ASP A 51 9.42 -2.40 -13.94
N LEU A 52 8.52 -2.40 -14.91
CA LEU A 52 7.68 -3.58 -15.18
C LEU A 52 8.50 -4.74 -15.78
N ALA A 53 9.70 -4.49 -16.30
CA ALA A 53 10.60 -5.54 -16.76
C ALA A 53 11.08 -6.42 -15.61
N ASP A 54 11.19 -5.87 -14.39
CA ASP A 54 11.53 -6.63 -13.18
C ASP A 54 10.53 -7.74 -12.84
N TYR A 55 9.30 -7.67 -13.36
CA TYR A 55 8.28 -8.69 -13.18
C TYR A 55 8.33 -9.80 -14.24
N THR A 56 9.49 -9.97 -14.90
CA THR A 56 9.73 -11.06 -15.84
C THR A 56 10.99 -11.82 -15.42
N VAL A 57 10.86 -13.10 -15.14
CA VAL A 57 11.95 -13.99 -14.73
C VAL A 57 12.09 -15.09 -15.79
N ASP A 58 13.26 -15.24 -16.38
CA ASP A 58 13.56 -16.24 -17.43
C ASP A 58 12.53 -16.26 -18.57
N GLY A 59 12.04 -15.08 -18.96
CA GLY A 59 11.02 -14.93 -20.00
C GLY A 59 9.59 -15.22 -19.55
N HIS A 60 9.37 -15.53 -18.27
CA HIS A 60 8.04 -15.79 -17.70
C HIS A 60 7.55 -14.53 -16.97
N PRO A 61 6.41 -13.96 -17.34
CA PRO A 61 5.83 -12.85 -16.63
C PRO A 61 5.28 -13.29 -15.26
N ILE A 62 5.62 -12.56 -14.22
CA ILE A 62 5.12 -12.76 -12.86
C ILE A 62 3.87 -11.89 -12.66
N PRO A 63 2.71 -12.46 -12.33
CA PRO A 63 1.52 -11.67 -12.06
C PRO A 63 1.71 -10.75 -10.85
N TYR A 64 1.26 -9.50 -10.99
CA TYR A 64 1.33 -8.50 -9.94
C TYR A 64 0.00 -7.74 -9.79
N HIS A 65 -0.22 -7.21 -8.60
CA HIS A 65 -1.41 -6.47 -8.22
C HIS A 65 -1.05 -5.10 -7.63
N LEU A 66 -1.98 -4.17 -7.67
CA LEU A 66 -1.91 -2.82 -7.11
C LEU A 66 -0.83 -1.93 -7.74
N ILE A 67 -0.56 -2.16 -9.03
CA ILE A 67 0.23 -1.28 -9.89
C ILE A 67 -0.71 -0.81 -11.01
N ASP A 68 -0.63 0.47 -11.38
CA ASP A 68 -1.44 1.06 -12.45
C ASP A 68 -2.96 0.92 -12.28
N ILE A 69 -3.45 1.03 -11.04
CA ILE A 69 -4.87 0.85 -10.73
C ILE A 69 -5.65 2.16 -10.60
N ALA A 70 -4.98 3.30 -10.43
CA ALA A 70 -5.62 4.62 -10.30
C ALA A 70 -5.11 5.59 -11.37
N ASP A 71 -5.94 6.57 -11.74
CA ASP A 71 -5.53 7.60 -12.69
C ASP A 71 -4.76 8.73 -11.98
N PRO A 72 -3.81 9.41 -12.66
CA PRO A 72 -3.12 10.56 -12.11
C PRO A 72 -4.11 11.65 -11.65
N GLY A 73 -3.88 12.20 -10.44
CA GLY A 73 -4.78 13.19 -9.83
C GLY A 73 -5.86 12.60 -8.92
N TYR A 74 -6.14 11.31 -9.01
CA TYR A 74 -6.96 10.63 -8.01
C TYR A 74 -6.22 10.54 -6.67
N LYS A 75 -6.92 10.81 -5.57
CA LYS A 75 -6.33 10.77 -4.22
C LYS A 75 -6.52 9.39 -3.59
N TYR A 76 -5.77 8.43 -4.08
CA TYR A 76 -5.78 7.08 -3.54
C TYR A 76 -5.20 7.06 -2.12
N ASN A 77 -5.90 6.46 -1.19
CA ASN A 77 -5.58 6.52 0.24
C ASN A 77 -5.35 5.12 0.85
N VAL A 78 -4.90 5.10 2.11
CA VAL A 78 -4.57 3.86 2.81
C VAL A 78 -5.78 2.96 3.07
N PHE A 79 -6.98 3.52 3.23
CA PHE A 79 -8.21 2.73 3.36
C PHE A 79 -8.52 1.96 2.08
N GLU A 80 -8.40 2.63 0.93
CA GLU A 80 -8.58 1.99 -0.38
C GLU A 80 -7.51 0.93 -0.63
N TYR A 81 -6.25 1.21 -0.25
CA TYR A 81 -5.17 0.25 -0.35
C TYR A 81 -5.46 -1.02 0.45
N GLN A 82 -5.89 -0.88 1.71
CA GLN A 82 -6.22 -2.03 2.56
C GLN A 82 -7.35 -2.87 1.96
N ARG A 83 -8.40 -2.22 1.44
CA ARG A 83 -9.51 -2.90 0.76
C ARG A 83 -9.02 -3.69 -0.46
N ASP A 84 -8.26 -3.04 -1.33
CA ASP A 84 -7.81 -3.62 -2.59
C ASP A 84 -6.72 -4.68 -2.37
N PHE A 85 -5.91 -4.52 -1.31
CA PHE A 85 -5.00 -5.56 -0.84
C PHE A 85 -5.76 -6.83 -0.45
N LEU A 86 -6.80 -6.73 0.36
CA LEU A 86 -7.59 -7.88 0.81
C LEU A 86 -8.23 -8.61 -0.37
N ILE A 87 -8.74 -7.89 -1.36
CA ILE A 87 -9.30 -8.47 -2.59
C ILE A 87 -8.22 -9.27 -3.35
N SER A 88 -7.04 -8.68 -3.53
CA SER A 88 -5.93 -9.33 -4.23
C SER A 88 -5.41 -10.54 -3.44
N TYR A 89 -5.24 -10.39 -2.14
CA TYR A 89 -4.81 -11.45 -1.23
C TYR A 89 -5.74 -12.67 -1.29
N GLU A 90 -7.04 -12.47 -1.14
CA GLU A 90 -8.03 -13.53 -1.20
C GLU A 90 -8.05 -14.21 -2.58
N SER A 91 -7.93 -13.44 -3.67
CA SER A 91 -7.84 -13.96 -5.02
C SER A 91 -6.66 -14.93 -5.20
N ILE A 92 -5.48 -14.58 -4.66
CA ILE A 92 -4.28 -15.42 -4.73
C ILE A 92 -4.44 -16.65 -3.84
N LYS A 93 -4.98 -16.49 -2.63
CA LYS A 93 -5.24 -17.62 -1.71
C LYS A 93 -6.23 -18.64 -2.28
N GLN A 94 -7.26 -18.19 -2.99
CA GLN A 94 -8.23 -19.08 -3.66
C GLN A 94 -7.60 -19.93 -4.76
N LYS A 95 -6.47 -19.47 -5.34
CA LYS A 95 -5.67 -20.28 -6.29
C LYS A 95 -4.77 -21.29 -5.58
N GLY A 96 -4.78 -21.34 -4.26
CA GLY A 96 -3.89 -22.21 -3.47
C GLY A 96 -2.46 -21.69 -3.36
N CYS A 97 -2.20 -20.44 -3.73
CA CYS A 97 -0.87 -19.82 -3.74
C CYS A 97 -0.61 -19.03 -2.45
N LEU A 98 0.66 -18.89 -2.09
CA LEU A 98 1.12 -18.06 -0.97
C LEU A 98 1.49 -16.67 -1.49
N PRO A 99 0.71 -15.59 -1.18
CA PRO A 99 0.96 -14.26 -1.71
C PRO A 99 2.31 -13.68 -1.27
N VAL A 100 2.94 -12.90 -2.15
CA VAL A 100 4.14 -12.10 -1.84
C VAL A 100 3.79 -10.63 -1.82
N LEU A 101 3.91 -9.97 -0.66
CA LEU A 101 3.75 -8.53 -0.50
C LEU A 101 5.11 -7.85 -0.65
N CYS A 102 5.25 -6.94 -1.61
CA CYS A 102 6.52 -6.27 -1.88
C CYS A 102 6.36 -4.75 -1.93
N GLY A 103 7.13 -4.01 -1.15
CA GLY A 103 7.13 -2.56 -1.23
C GLY A 103 7.88 -1.83 -0.13
N GLY A 104 7.74 -0.49 -0.13
CA GLY A 104 8.43 0.40 0.79
C GLY A 104 7.53 1.45 1.43
N THR A 105 6.23 1.49 1.14
CA THR A 105 5.30 2.44 1.75
C THR A 105 4.85 1.92 3.12
N GLY A 106 5.50 2.41 4.18
CA GLY A 106 5.30 1.94 5.56
C GLY A 106 3.83 1.93 6.00
N MET A 107 3.08 3.00 5.69
CA MET A 107 1.65 3.09 6.05
C MET A 107 0.81 1.99 5.38
N TYR A 108 1.11 1.63 4.13
CA TYR A 108 0.43 0.54 3.43
C TYR A 108 0.74 -0.81 4.09
N LEU A 109 2.03 -1.07 4.30
CA LEU A 109 2.48 -2.30 4.95
C LEU A 109 1.87 -2.46 6.35
N GLU A 110 1.96 -1.41 7.18
CA GLU A 110 1.40 -1.46 8.53
C GLU A 110 -0.11 -1.68 8.56
N SER A 111 -0.85 -1.01 7.66
CA SER A 111 -2.31 -1.10 7.63
C SER A 111 -2.80 -2.53 7.42
N VAL A 112 -2.09 -3.30 6.60
CA VAL A 112 -2.46 -4.69 6.29
C VAL A 112 -1.85 -5.69 7.26
N LEU A 113 -0.58 -5.52 7.65
CA LEU A 113 0.11 -6.44 8.54
C LEU A 113 -0.37 -6.36 10.00
N LYS A 114 -0.74 -5.15 10.46
CA LYS A 114 -1.31 -4.93 11.80
C LYS A 114 -2.84 -4.99 11.82
N GLY A 115 -3.47 -5.09 10.67
CA GLY A 115 -4.93 -5.17 10.55
C GLY A 115 -5.65 -3.94 11.09
N TYR A 116 -5.20 -2.74 10.68
CA TYR A 116 -5.82 -1.50 11.15
C TYR A 116 -7.31 -1.45 10.81
N LYS A 117 -8.13 -1.09 11.78
CA LYS A 117 -9.57 -0.86 11.58
C LYS A 117 -9.77 0.54 11.01
N LEU A 118 -9.51 0.69 9.72
CA LEU A 118 -9.68 1.95 9.03
C LEU A 118 -11.16 2.18 8.69
N MET A 119 -11.60 3.43 8.87
CA MET A 119 -12.93 3.86 8.45
C MET A 119 -12.82 4.79 7.25
N PRO A 120 -13.76 4.71 6.27
CA PRO A 120 -13.80 5.65 5.17
C PRO A 120 -14.23 7.01 5.72
N VAL A 121 -13.30 7.94 5.81
CA VAL A 121 -13.59 9.33 6.20
C VAL A 121 -13.50 10.20 4.95
N PRO A 122 -14.62 10.79 4.48
CA PRO A 122 -14.60 11.67 3.33
C PRO A 122 -13.79 12.94 3.64
N GLU A 123 -13.15 13.48 2.60
CA GLU A 123 -12.51 14.80 2.72
C GLU A 123 -13.53 15.87 3.11
N ASN A 124 -13.14 16.78 3.98
CA ASN A 124 -13.91 17.96 4.34
C ASN A 124 -13.20 19.24 3.85
N PRO A 125 -13.51 19.71 2.62
CA PRO A 125 -12.87 20.89 2.03
C PRO A 125 -13.13 22.18 2.83
N GLU A 126 -14.32 22.32 3.43
CA GLU A 126 -14.67 23.50 4.24
C GLU A 126 -13.82 23.56 5.50
N LEU A 127 -13.66 22.43 6.21
CA LEU A 127 -12.80 22.34 7.38
C LEU A 127 -11.34 22.63 7.00
N ARG A 128 -10.86 22.07 5.90
CA ARG A 128 -9.49 22.36 5.40
C ARG A 128 -9.30 23.84 5.11
N ALA A 129 -10.23 24.47 4.41
CA ALA A 129 -10.15 25.90 4.10
C ALA A 129 -10.16 26.76 5.38
N ARG A 130 -10.98 26.40 6.36
CA ARG A 130 -11.06 27.10 7.65
C ARG A 130 -9.75 26.97 8.44
N LEU A 131 -9.12 25.80 8.43
CA LEU A 131 -7.89 25.52 9.16
C LEU A 131 -6.61 26.00 8.44
N ALA A 132 -6.68 26.29 7.14
CA ALA A 132 -5.52 26.61 6.33
C ALA A 132 -4.73 27.86 6.78
N ASN A 133 -5.37 28.79 7.50
CA ASN A 133 -4.76 30.04 7.97
C ASN A 133 -4.33 30.00 9.45
N HIS A 134 -4.47 28.86 10.11
CA HIS A 134 -4.06 28.71 11.51
C HIS A 134 -2.57 28.37 11.61
N SER A 135 -1.93 28.85 12.66
CA SER A 135 -0.55 28.48 13.00
C SER A 135 -0.46 27.02 13.46
N LEU A 136 0.76 26.49 13.54
CA LEU A 136 0.97 25.14 14.07
C LEU A 136 0.50 25.01 15.53
N GLU A 137 0.75 26.04 16.35
CA GLU A 137 0.33 26.08 17.75
C GLU A 137 -1.19 26.03 17.88
N GLU A 138 -1.91 26.86 17.11
CA GLU A 138 -3.38 26.88 17.10
C GLU A 138 -3.97 25.56 16.62
N LEU A 139 -3.39 24.94 15.58
CA LEU A 139 -3.82 23.62 15.09
C LEU A 139 -3.59 22.53 16.14
N THR A 140 -2.50 22.61 16.89
CA THR A 140 -2.22 21.66 17.98
C THR A 140 -3.25 21.78 19.08
N GLU A 141 -3.57 23.00 19.54
CA GLU A 141 -4.61 23.23 20.55
C GLU A 141 -6.00 22.71 20.10
N ILE A 142 -6.38 22.99 18.85
CA ILE A 142 -7.65 22.48 18.28
C ILE A 142 -7.67 20.96 18.27
N LEU A 143 -6.56 20.32 17.90
CA LEU A 143 -6.46 18.86 17.87
C LEU A 143 -6.52 18.28 19.27
N GLU A 144 -5.81 18.83 20.25
CA GLU A 144 -5.84 18.37 21.64
C GLU A 144 -7.25 18.47 22.24
N LEU A 145 -7.95 19.59 22.02
CA LEU A 145 -9.34 19.75 22.43
C LEU A 145 -10.27 18.71 21.80
N SER A 146 -10.01 18.30 20.53
CA SER A 146 -10.79 17.28 19.87
C SER A 146 -10.52 15.87 20.40
N LEU A 147 -9.30 15.61 20.89
CA LEU A 147 -8.88 14.30 21.42
C LEU A 147 -9.31 14.07 22.88
N ILE A 148 -9.58 15.11 23.64
CA ILE A 148 -10.06 15.01 25.05
C ILE A 148 -11.33 14.13 25.13
N HIS A 149 -12.20 14.18 24.13
CA HIS A 149 -13.43 13.37 24.08
C HIS A 149 -13.21 11.91 23.62
N ILE A 150 -12.03 11.57 23.15
CA ILE A 150 -11.70 10.21 22.65
C ILE A 150 -10.96 9.39 23.73
N SER A 151 -10.37 10.07 24.72
CA SER A 151 -9.54 9.44 25.76
C SER A 151 -10.26 9.17 27.08
N GLU A 152 -11.55 9.42 27.19
CA GLU A 152 -12.32 9.02 28.36
C GLU A 152 -12.76 7.55 28.23
N PRO A 153 -12.49 6.71 29.26
CA PRO A 153 -12.83 5.30 29.27
C PRO A 153 -14.34 5.04 29.39
#